data_c2c5d4abbfa6fd862b044f6041821888
#
_entry.id   c2c5d4abbfa6fd862b044f6041821888
#
_cell.length_a   1.000
_cell.length_b   1.000
_cell.length_c   1.000
_cell.angle_alpha   90.00
_cell.angle_beta   90.00
_cell.angle_gamma   90.00
#
_symmetry.space_group_name_H-M   'P 1'
#
loop_
_entity.id
_entity.type
_entity.pdbx_description
1 polymer ?
#
loop_
_entity_poly.entity_id
_entity_poly.type
_entity_poly.pdbx_seq_one_letter_code
_entity_poly.pdbx_strand_id
1 'polypeptide(L)'
;MRNAGIVLLSFLLAFYTFNSEEIYKKDIRNRLVIQGIGIDIVESGEYSVTIQAIDTNNQSSASSDSASQPPIKVYEVKGDTIYTAIKGVTEIEGKIPLYSQNRIIILGKSITEENMADVIDFFVRDVENSSSVYIAAAEKTAGEILNAKNGEEYISAGSIETGISAYEYDARIFNMQLYDLINRYNSSTKDFAMPLLSVKEENGEKSVEISGTALFNSTKYREKISKDKTAFLNILYDKVNNTALAYDYEDNKKVSLNIVNSKTERNLTLKNGVPHFKIKVKMQADISEISGGVSTKTETQDIERIKSAGEKYIENETKKLLNSLYNEYNSDSVGLARLIYINEKYFFKSN
;
A
#
# COMPACT_ATOMS: atom_id res chain seq x y z
N MET A 1 -60.72 -22.60 -11.06
CA MET A 1 -60.04 -21.40 -11.56
C MET A 1 -58.92 -20.91 -10.63
N ARG A 2 -59.06 -20.96 -9.29
CA ARG A 2 -58.03 -20.49 -8.33
C ARG A 2 -56.71 -21.28 -8.38
N ASN A 3 -56.79 -22.59 -8.57
CA ASN A 3 -55.61 -23.48 -8.67
C ASN A 3 -54.84 -23.33 -10.01
N ALA A 4 -55.54 -23.02 -11.12
CA ALA A 4 -54.87 -22.76 -12.39
C ALA A 4 -54.04 -21.49 -12.38
N GLY A 5 -54.46 -20.46 -11.66
CA GLY A 5 -53.68 -19.21 -11.48
C GLY A 5 -52.41 -19.42 -10.64
N ILE A 6 -52.46 -20.29 -9.62
CA ILE A 6 -51.30 -20.62 -8.81
C ILE A 6 -50.26 -21.40 -9.60
N VAL A 7 -50.70 -22.37 -10.41
CA VAL A 7 -49.81 -23.14 -11.27
C VAL A 7 -49.17 -22.26 -12.36
N LEU A 8 -49.92 -21.33 -12.94
CA LEU A 8 -49.35 -20.37 -13.90
C LEU A 8 -48.32 -19.44 -13.28
N LEU A 9 -48.60 -18.95 -12.05
CA LEU A 9 -47.68 -18.08 -11.33
C LEU A 9 -46.38 -18.77 -10.91
N SER A 10 -46.49 -20.06 -10.50
CA SER A 10 -45.29 -20.85 -10.17
C SER A 10 -44.47 -21.18 -11.40
N PHE A 11 -45.10 -21.38 -12.56
CA PHE A 11 -44.39 -21.58 -13.81
C PHE A 11 -43.69 -20.32 -14.30
N LEU A 12 -44.31 -19.15 -14.16
CA LEU A 12 -43.70 -17.84 -14.45
C LEU A 12 -42.53 -17.53 -13.52
N LEU A 13 -42.64 -17.81 -12.24
CA LEU A 13 -41.54 -17.67 -11.27
C LEU A 13 -40.38 -18.61 -11.58
N ALA A 14 -40.64 -19.89 -11.89
CA ALA A 14 -39.62 -20.83 -12.27
C ALA A 14 -38.93 -20.43 -13.59
N PHE A 15 -39.69 -19.95 -14.57
CA PHE A 15 -39.15 -19.46 -15.83
C PHE A 15 -38.28 -18.20 -15.63
N TYR A 16 -38.68 -17.30 -14.74
CA TYR A 16 -37.91 -16.12 -14.40
C TYR A 16 -36.58 -16.45 -13.68
N THR A 17 -36.60 -17.37 -12.72
CA THR A 17 -35.40 -17.83 -12.01
C THR A 17 -34.45 -18.59 -12.95
N PHE A 18 -34.96 -19.41 -13.85
CA PHE A 18 -34.14 -20.15 -14.83
C PHE A 18 -33.45 -19.23 -15.85
N ASN A 19 -34.15 -18.19 -16.32
CA ASN A 19 -33.56 -17.20 -17.23
C ASN A 19 -32.59 -16.25 -16.51
N SER A 20 -32.82 -15.95 -15.24
CA SER A 20 -31.93 -15.06 -14.49
C SER A 20 -30.54 -15.69 -14.28
N GLU A 21 -30.43 -16.99 -14.05
CA GLU A 21 -29.14 -17.67 -13.92
C GLU A 21 -28.31 -17.66 -15.22
N GLU A 22 -28.94 -17.79 -16.38
CA GLU A 22 -28.23 -17.75 -17.68
C GLU A 22 -27.76 -16.33 -18.01
N ILE A 23 -28.53 -15.31 -17.65
CA ILE A 23 -28.16 -13.90 -17.83
C ILE A 23 -26.94 -13.57 -16.96
N TYR A 24 -26.93 -14.00 -15.69
CA TYR A 24 -25.79 -13.81 -14.79
C TYR A 24 -24.53 -14.54 -15.26
N LYS A 25 -24.64 -15.80 -15.67
CA LYS A 25 -23.49 -16.59 -16.17
C LYS A 25 -22.91 -16.02 -17.47
N LYS A 26 -23.74 -15.44 -18.33
CA LYS A 26 -23.32 -14.82 -19.58
C LYS A 26 -22.61 -13.48 -19.31
N ASP A 27 -23.03 -12.75 -18.28
CA ASP A 27 -22.44 -11.47 -17.89
C ASP A 27 -21.03 -11.67 -17.31
N ILE A 28 -20.80 -12.68 -16.48
CA ILE A 28 -19.46 -12.98 -15.89
C ILE A 28 -18.46 -13.41 -16.98
N ARG A 29 -18.87 -14.19 -17.98
CA ARG A 29 -17.98 -14.60 -19.08
C ARG A 29 -17.52 -13.45 -19.96
N ASN A 30 -18.28 -12.36 -20.01
CA ASN A 30 -17.94 -11.13 -20.75
C ASN A 30 -17.19 -10.11 -19.90
N ARG A 31 -16.77 -10.46 -18.68
CA ARG A 31 -16.00 -9.59 -17.80
C ARG A 31 -14.50 -9.88 -17.87
N LEU A 32 -13.70 -8.82 -17.89
CA LEU A 32 -12.25 -8.90 -17.74
C LEU A 32 -11.91 -8.63 -16.29
N VAL A 33 -11.47 -9.65 -15.56
CA VAL A 33 -11.19 -9.55 -14.12
C VAL A 33 -9.84 -8.86 -13.91
N ILE A 34 -9.89 -7.59 -13.51
CA ILE A 34 -8.72 -6.76 -13.26
C ILE A 34 -8.09 -7.14 -11.90
N GLN A 35 -6.77 -7.32 -11.88
CA GLN A 35 -5.99 -7.63 -10.69
C GLN A 35 -5.03 -6.51 -10.30
N GLY A 36 -4.56 -5.71 -11.27
CA GLY A 36 -3.66 -4.59 -11.02
C GLY A 36 -3.84 -3.50 -12.07
N ILE A 37 -3.70 -2.25 -11.63
CA ILE A 37 -3.75 -1.06 -12.48
C ILE A 37 -2.49 -0.25 -12.24
N GLY A 38 -1.71 -0.01 -13.29
CA GLY A 38 -0.58 0.90 -13.29
C GLY A 38 -0.91 2.17 -14.08
N ILE A 39 -0.54 3.33 -13.58
CA ILE A 39 -0.80 4.62 -14.23
C ILE A 39 0.49 5.40 -14.38
N ASP A 40 0.80 5.76 -15.61
CA ASP A 40 1.93 6.59 -16.01
C ASP A 40 1.46 7.75 -16.90
N ILE A 41 2.28 8.78 -17.05
CA ILE A 41 2.15 9.79 -18.10
C ILE A 41 3.34 9.60 -19.04
N VAL A 42 3.08 9.51 -20.35
CA VAL A 42 4.09 9.43 -21.38
C VAL A 42 4.52 10.83 -21.85
N GLU A 43 5.62 10.92 -22.60
CA GLU A 43 6.19 12.21 -23.08
C GLU A 43 5.20 13.07 -23.88
N SER A 44 4.21 12.45 -24.54
CA SER A 44 3.14 13.18 -25.24
C SER A 44 2.16 13.89 -24.31
N GLY A 45 2.21 13.63 -22.98
CA GLY A 45 1.24 14.12 -22.00
C GLY A 45 0.00 13.23 -21.84
N GLU A 46 -0.11 12.15 -22.61
CA GLU A 46 -1.17 11.16 -22.48
C GLU A 46 -0.95 10.26 -21.27
N TYR A 47 -2.05 9.78 -20.69
CA TYR A 47 -2.00 8.72 -19.69
C TYR A 47 -1.74 7.37 -20.37
N SER A 48 -0.75 6.63 -19.87
CA SER A 48 -0.52 5.21 -20.19
C SER A 48 -1.00 4.38 -19.00
N VAL A 49 -2.00 3.54 -19.24
CA VAL A 49 -2.56 2.66 -18.20
C VAL A 49 -2.21 1.23 -18.52
N THR A 50 -1.47 0.60 -17.61
CA THR A 50 -1.12 -0.82 -17.67
C THR A 50 -2.09 -1.60 -16.81
N ILE A 51 -2.77 -2.57 -17.39
CA ILE A 51 -3.79 -3.38 -16.73
C ILE A 51 -3.32 -4.83 -16.69
N GLN A 52 -3.23 -5.39 -15.48
CA GLN A 52 -3.03 -6.81 -15.27
C GLN A 52 -4.37 -7.48 -15.01
N ALA A 53 -4.72 -8.49 -15.79
CA ALA A 53 -5.99 -9.19 -15.70
C ALA A 53 -5.83 -10.70 -15.75
N ILE A 54 -6.82 -11.44 -15.20
CA ILE A 54 -6.88 -12.88 -15.27
C ILE A 54 -7.38 -13.30 -16.68
N ASP A 55 -6.64 -14.20 -17.34
CA ASP A 55 -7.09 -14.83 -18.57
C ASP A 55 -8.07 -15.96 -18.28
N THR A 56 -9.36 -15.65 -18.36
CA THR A 56 -10.44 -16.62 -18.14
C THR A 56 -10.62 -17.63 -19.28
N ASN A 57 -9.96 -17.44 -20.42
CA ASN A 57 -10.13 -18.32 -21.59
C ASN A 57 -9.24 -19.58 -21.50
N ASN A 58 -8.16 -19.54 -20.76
CA ASN A 58 -7.19 -20.64 -20.64
C ASN A 58 -7.40 -21.57 -19.42
N GLN A 59 -8.50 -21.44 -18.68
CA GLN A 59 -8.80 -22.29 -17.52
C GLN A 59 -9.13 -23.76 -17.87
N SER A 60 -9.31 -24.09 -19.16
CA SER A 60 -9.74 -25.43 -19.60
C SER A 60 -8.61 -26.46 -19.77
N SER A 61 -7.33 -26.09 -19.60
CA SER A 61 -6.19 -26.99 -19.79
C SER A 61 -5.40 -27.33 -18.50
N ALA A 62 -5.82 -26.85 -17.34
CA ALA A 62 -5.23 -27.27 -16.08
C ALA A 62 -5.75 -28.65 -15.70
N SER A 63 -4.97 -29.70 -16.00
CA SER A 63 -5.14 -31.03 -15.42
C SER A 63 -5.11 -30.90 -13.89
N SER A 64 -5.98 -31.65 -13.24
CA SER A 64 -6.44 -31.57 -11.86
C SER A 64 -5.38 -31.73 -10.74
N ASP A 65 -4.08 -31.65 -11.00
CA ASP A 65 -3.03 -31.99 -10.03
C ASP A 65 -2.03 -30.88 -9.66
N SER A 66 -2.16 -29.69 -10.23
CA SER A 66 -1.36 -28.55 -9.75
C SER A 66 -2.23 -27.30 -9.61
N ALA A 67 -2.29 -26.74 -8.42
CA ALA A 67 -2.91 -25.45 -8.12
C ALA A 67 -2.07 -24.32 -8.76
N SER A 68 -1.95 -24.30 -10.09
CA SER A 68 -1.31 -23.21 -10.82
C SER A 68 -2.20 -21.98 -10.76
N GLN A 69 -1.60 -20.83 -10.49
CA GLN A 69 -2.31 -19.55 -10.55
C GLN A 69 -2.91 -19.36 -11.95
N PRO A 70 -4.09 -18.75 -12.08
CA PRO A 70 -4.68 -18.49 -13.38
C PRO A 70 -3.74 -17.63 -14.20
N PRO A 71 -3.60 -17.90 -15.53
CA PRO A 71 -2.70 -17.15 -16.38
C PRO A 71 -3.07 -15.67 -16.41
N ILE A 72 -2.05 -14.82 -16.41
CA ILE A 72 -2.17 -13.38 -16.39
C ILE A 72 -1.96 -12.84 -17.80
N LYS A 73 -2.80 -11.88 -18.18
CA LYS A 73 -2.60 -11.01 -19.34
C LYS A 73 -2.31 -9.58 -18.90
N VAL A 74 -1.45 -8.91 -19.63
CA VAL A 74 -1.14 -7.51 -19.40
C VAL A 74 -1.46 -6.70 -20.65
N TYR A 75 -2.17 -5.59 -20.45
CA TYR A 75 -2.57 -4.65 -21.49
C TYR A 75 -1.99 -3.29 -21.18
N GLU A 76 -1.49 -2.61 -22.19
CA GLU A 76 -1.10 -1.21 -22.13
C GLU A 76 -2.01 -0.41 -23.05
N VAL A 77 -2.71 0.56 -22.51
CA VAL A 77 -3.66 1.42 -23.23
C VAL A 77 -3.37 2.88 -22.93
N LYS A 78 -3.57 3.75 -23.92
CA LYS A 78 -3.30 5.18 -23.82
C LYS A 78 -4.58 5.99 -24.02
N GLY A 79 -4.59 7.19 -23.47
CA GLY A 79 -5.71 8.10 -23.62
C GLY A 79 -5.44 9.47 -23.00
N ASP A 80 -6.22 10.47 -23.42
CA ASP A 80 -6.11 11.83 -22.90
C ASP A 80 -6.51 11.94 -21.44
N THR A 81 -7.26 10.96 -20.95
CA THR A 81 -7.66 10.83 -19.53
C THR A 81 -7.50 9.38 -19.07
N ILE A 82 -7.38 9.17 -17.76
CA ILE A 82 -7.32 7.83 -17.16
C ILE A 82 -8.56 7.02 -17.56
N TYR A 83 -9.74 7.64 -17.55
CA TYR A 83 -10.98 6.98 -17.91
C TYR A 83 -11.00 6.51 -19.37
N THR A 84 -10.58 7.36 -20.32
CA THR A 84 -10.53 6.98 -21.74
C THR A 84 -9.49 5.90 -21.99
N ALA A 85 -8.32 5.98 -21.35
CA ALA A 85 -7.29 4.94 -21.41
C ALA A 85 -7.84 3.59 -20.93
N ILE A 86 -8.45 3.53 -19.75
CA ILE A 86 -9.00 2.30 -19.20
C ILE A 86 -10.11 1.72 -20.09
N LYS A 87 -10.95 2.54 -20.70
CA LYS A 87 -12.00 2.08 -21.63
C LYS A 87 -11.41 1.46 -22.91
N GLY A 88 -10.23 1.86 -23.32
CA GLY A 88 -9.52 1.27 -24.48
C GLY A 88 -9.27 -0.23 -24.35
N VAL A 89 -9.17 -0.78 -23.15
CA VAL A 89 -9.02 -2.24 -22.97
C VAL A 89 -10.25 -3.01 -23.48
N THR A 90 -11.43 -2.41 -23.41
CA THR A 90 -12.66 -3.02 -23.93
C THR A 90 -12.63 -3.18 -25.46
N GLU A 91 -11.95 -2.27 -26.15
CA GLU A 91 -11.79 -2.34 -27.62
C GLU A 91 -10.84 -3.49 -28.01
N ILE A 92 -9.84 -3.78 -27.17
CA ILE A 92 -8.85 -4.84 -27.43
C ILE A 92 -9.44 -6.22 -27.14
N GLU A 93 -10.13 -6.39 -26.00
CA GLU A 93 -10.59 -7.71 -25.52
C GLU A 93 -12.07 -7.99 -25.81
N GLY A 94 -12.86 -6.98 -26.16
CA GLY A 94 -14.30 -7.13 -26.29
C GLY A 94 -15.04 -7.45 -24.99
N LYS A 95 -14.35 -7.30 -23.83
CA LYS A 95 -14.87 -7.61 -22.50
C LYS A 95 -14.99 -6.33 -21.67
N ILE A 96 -15.94 -6.32 -20.74
CA ILE A 96 -16.13 -5.21 -19.81
C ILE A 96 -15.22 -5.40 -18.60
N PRO A 97 -14.35 -4.44 -18.28
CA PRO A 97 -13.48 -4.51 -17.09
C PRO A 97 -14.28 -4.66 -15.80
N LEU A 98 -13.82 -5.53 -14.89
CA LEU A 98 -14.37 -5.74 -13.55
C LEU A 98 -13.32 -5.37 -12.52
N TYR A 99 -13.49 -4.21 -11.87
CA TYR A 99 -12.52 -3.63 -10.95
C TYR A 99 -12.67 -4.10 -9.51
N SER A 100 -13.79 -4.72 -9.15
CA SER A 100 -14.05 -5.19 -7.78
C SER A 100 -13.03 -6.21 -7.25
N GLN A 101 -12.23 -6.80 -8.13
CA GLN A 101 -11.15 -7.73 -7.81
C GLN A 101 -9.75 -7.11 -7.94
N ASN A 102 -9.69 -5.80 -8.17
CA ASN A 102 -8.42 -5.09 -8.22
C ASN A 102 -7.71 -5.14 -6.86
N ARG A 103 -6.45 -5.55 -6.85
CA ARG A 103 -5.65 -5.78 -5.64
C ARG A 103 -4.71 -4.64 -5.37
N ILE A 104 -4.22 -3.97 -6.44
CA ILE A 104 -3.25 -2.90 -6.33
C ILE A 104 -3.40 -1.86 -7.43
N ILE A 105 -3.18 -0.60 -7.05
CA ILE A 105 -3.00 0.54 -7.94
C ILE A 105 -1.54 0.99 -7.79
N ILE A 106 -0.82 1.09 -8.91
CA ILE A 106 0.57 1.52 -8.93
C ILE A 106 0.67 2.85 -9.68
N LEU A 107 1.29 3.84 -9.08
CA LEU A 107 1.50 5.16 -9.65
C LEU A 107 2.96 5.30 -10.07
N GLY A 108 3.19 5.53 -11.35
CA GLY A 108 4.52 5.76 -11.88
C GLY A 108 5.12 7.08 -11.39
N LYS A 109 6.42 7.23 -11.58
CA LYS A 109 7.18 8.42 -11.18
C LYS A 109 6.61 9.70 -11.82
N SER A 110 6.25 9.65 -13.09
CA SER A 110 5.64 10.76 -13.83
C SER A 110 4.35 11.28 -13.16
N ILE A 111 3.53 10.39 -12.59
CA ILE A 111 2.34 10.74 -11.83
C ILE A 111 2.69 11.36 -10.48
N THR A 112 3.61 10.73 -9.74
CA THR A 112 3.91 11.12 -8.36
C THR A 112 4.65 12.45 -8.26
N GLU A 113 5.38 12.84 -9.30
CA GLU A 113 6.08 14.12 -9.37
C GLU A 113 5.18 15.28 -9.85
N GLU A 114 4.16 15.01 -10.67
CA GLU A 114 3.43 16.08 -11.37
C GLU A 114 1.92 16.12 -11.13
N ASN A 115 1.22 14.97 -11.18
CA ASN A 115 -0.23 14.99 -11.37
C ASN A 115 -1.06 14.02 -10.50
N MET A 116 -0.72 13.88 -9.24
CA MET A 116 -1.49 13.04 -8.30
C MET A 116 -2.96 13.47 -8.14
N ALA A 117 -3.27 14.77 -8.34
CA ALA A 117 -4.60 15.29 -8.11
C ALA A 117 -5.64 14.68 -9.08
N ASP A 118 -5.29 14.54 -10.37
CA ASP A 118 -6.19 13.98 -11.38
C ASP A 118 -6.43 12.49 -11.14
N VAL A 119 -5.39 11.76 -10.71
CA VAL A 119 -5.52 10.35 -10.35
C VAL A 119 -6.45 10.18 -9.15
N ILE A 120 -6.28 11.00 -8.12
CA ILE A 120 -7.13 10.95 -6.92
C ILE A 120 -8.56 11.31 -7.27
N ASP A 121 -8.79 12.37 -8.07
CA ASP A 121 -10.14 12.77 -8.53
C ASP A 121 -10.81 11.65 -9.33
N PHE A 122 -10.07 10.96 -10.22
CA PHE A 122 -10.58 9.81 -10.95
C PHE A 122 -11.09 8.72 -10.00
N PHE A 123 -10.30 8.28 -9.04
CA PHE A 123 -10.69 7.21 -8.11
C PHE A 123 -11.76 7.64 -7.09
N VAL A 124 -11.88 8.93 -6.78
CA VAL A 124 -12.97 9.45 -5.93
C VAL A 124 -14.31 9.36 -6.68
N ARG A 125 -14.31 9.56 -7.99
CA ARG A 125 -15.53 9.51 -8.85
C ARG A 125 -15.86 8.10 -9.29
N ASP A 126 -14.87 7.23 -9.40
CA ASP A 126 -15.03 5.84 -9.81
C ASP A 126 -15.45 4.96 -8.63
N VAL A 127 -16.74 4.62 -8.60
CA VAL A 127 -17.33 3.77 -7.53
C VAL A 127 -17.13 2.28 -7.76
N GLU A 128 -16.58 1.85 -8.90
CA GLU A 128 -16.38 0.43 -9.22
C GLU A 128 -15.15 -0.16 -8.51
N ASN A 129 -14.14 0.66 -8.18
CA ASN A 129 -12.98 0.23 -7.43
C ASN A 129 -13.27 0.10 -5.93
N SER A 130 -12.71 -0.94 -5.30
CA SER A 130 -12.75 -1.04 -3.84
C SER A 130 -11.90 0.06 -3.21
N SER A 131 -12.44 0.77 -2.23
CA SER A 131 -11.68 1.75 -1.46
C SER A 131 -10.56 1.13 -0.61
N SER A 132 -10.60 -0.18 -0.38
CA SER A 132 -9.58 -0.94 0.37
C SER A 132 -8.45 -1.49 -0.50
N VAL A 133 -8.44 -1.21 -1.82
CA VAL A 133 -7.34 -1.58 -2.70
C VAL A 133 -6.03 -0.94 -2.23
N TYR A 134 -4.93 -1.69 -2.27
CA TYR A 134 -3.61 -1.13 -1.97
C TYR A 134 -3.17 -0.16 -3.06
N ILE A 135 -2.43 0.87 -2.65
CA ILE A 135 -1.84 1.84 -3.57
C ILE A 135 -0.36 2.02 -3.26
N ALA A 136 0.47 2.05 -4.31
CA ALA A 136 1.90 2.15 -4.21
C ALA A 136 2.47 3.08 -5.30
N ALA A 137 3.63 3.68 -5.04
CA ALA A 137 4.42 4.38 -6.04
C ALA A 137 5.43 3.42 -6.68
N ALA A 138 5.80 3.65 -7.93
CA ALA A 138 6.92 2.99 -8.59
C ALA A 138 8.14 3.94 -8.65
N GLU A 139 9.35 3.41 -8.49
CA GLU A 139 10.59 4.21 -8.65
C GLU A 139 10.78 4.75 -10.07
N LYS A 140 10.24 4.03 -11.05
CA LYS A 140 10.24 4.41 -12.45
C LYS A 140 8.81 4.43 -12.98
N THR A 141 8.41 3.48 -13.80
CA THR A 141 7.07 3.40 -14.36
C THR A 141 6.23 2.32 -13.67
N ALA A 142 4.94 2.55 -13.57
CA ALA A 142 4.00 1.54 -13.10
C ALA A 142 3.93 0.36 -14.08
N GLY A 143 4.06 0.66 -15.38
CA GLY A 143 4.13 -0.34 -16.43
C GLY A 143 5.29 -1.31 -16.24
N GLU A 144 6.48 -0.84 -15.82
CA GLU A 144 7.64 -1.72 -15.54
C GLU A 144 7.31 -2.74 -14.45
N ILE A 145 6.60 -2.33 -13.41
CA ILE A 145 6.22 -3.21 -12.30
C ILE A 145 5.24 -4.30 -12.76
N LEU A 146 4.16 -3.91 -13.45
CA LEU A 146 3.11 -4.86 -13.87
C LEU A 146 3.52 -5.71 -15.08
N ASN A 147 4.51 -5.30 -15.87
CA ASN A 147 5.11 -6.09 -16.95
C ASN A 147 6.27 -6.96 -16.48
N ALA A 148 6.68 -6.89 -15.21
CA ALA A 148 7.78 -7.69 -14.71
C ALA A 148 7.46 -9.19 -14.79
N LYS A 149 8.43 -9.96 -15.29
CA LYS A 149 8.32 -11.42 -15.41
C LYS A 149 9.48 -12.10 -14.71
N ASN A 150 9.17 -13.25 -14.10
CA ASN A 150 10.19 -14.20 -13.68
C ASN A 150 10.11 -15.40 -14.62
N GLY A 151 11.15 -15.58 -15.48
CA GLY A 151 11.07 -16.47 -16.63
C GLY A 151 9.97 -16.05 -17.60
N GLU A 152 9.06 -16.95 -17.94
CA GLU A 152 7.93 -16.69 -18.85
C GLU A 152 6.69 -16.12 -18.15
N GLU A 153 6.62 -16.19 -16.81
CA GLU A 153 5.45 -15.84 -16.06
C GLU A 153 5.50 -14.39 -15.54
N TYR A 154 4.38 -13.67 -15.64
CA TYR A 154 4.22 -12.36 -15.03
C TYR A 154 4.20 -12.46 -13.50
N ILE A 155 4.88 -11.50 -12.84
CA ILE A 155 4.75 -11.32 -11.39
C ILE A 155 3.36 -10.75 -11.13
N SER A 156 2.53 -11.51 -10.41
CA SER A 156 1.12 -11.17 -10.23
C SER A 156 0.91 -9.97 -9.31
N ALA A 157 -0.11 -9.16 -9.59
CA ALA A 157 -0.58 -8.10 -8.71
C ALA A 157 -0.94 -8.65 -7.31
N GLY A 158 -1.42 -9.90 -7.24
CA GLY A 158 -1.68 -10.58 -5.97
C GLY A 158 -0.43 -10.88 -5.15
N SER A 159 0.72 -11.22 -5.78
CA SER A 159 1.98 -11.39 -5.04
C SER A 159 2.53 -10.05 -4.55
N ILE A 160 2.35 -8.96 -5.31
CA ILE A 160 2.73 -7.61 -4.86
C ILE A 160 1.86 -7.18 -3.67
N GLU A 161 0.55 -7.39 -3.74
CA GLU A 161 -0.38 -7.17 -2.62
C GLU A 161 0.06 -7.94 -1.37
N THR A 162 0.38 -9.24 -1.51
CA THR A 162 0.86 -10.08 -0.41
C THR A 162 2.14 -9.50 0.20
N GLY A 163 3.07 -9.02 -0.62
CA GLY A 163 4.29 -8.35 -0.16
C GLY A 163 3.98 -7.10 0.67
N ILE A 164 3.03 -6.26 0.24
CA ILE A 164 2.63 -5.06 1.00
C ILE A 164 1.88 -5.45 2.27
N SER A 165 1.00 -6.45 2.23
CA SER A 165 0.23 -6.91 3.40
C SER A 165 1.12 -7.49 4.50
N ALA A 166 2.35 -7.88 4.19
CA ALA A 166 3.35 -8.31 5.17
C ALA A 166 3.77 -7.21 6.17
N TYR A 167 3.29 -5.96 6.03
CA TYR A 167 3.46 -4.91 7.04
C TYR A 167 2.94 -5.31 8.43
N GLU A 168 2.02 -6.26 8.50
CA GLU A 168 1.50 -6.80 9.76
C GLU A 168 2.57 -7.58 10.55
N TYR A 169 3.59 -8.09 9.84
CA TYR A 169 4.67 -8.90 10.39
C TYR A 169 6.04 -8.21 10.36
N ASP A 170 6.17 -7.12 9.60
CA ASP A 170 7.43 -6.37 9.49
C ASP A 170 7.16 -4.87 9.32
N ALA A 171 7.43 -4.10 10.35
CA ALA A 171 7.27 -2.64 10.33
C ALA A 171 8.19 -1.93 9.33
N ARG A 172 9.15 -2.60 8.68
CA ARG A 172 9.95 -2.04 7.59
C ARG A 172 9.18 -1.91 6.28
N ILE A 173 7.94 -2.39 6.24
CA ILE A 173 7.01 -2.28 5.13
C ILE A 173 5.96 -1.23 5.48
N PHE A 174 5.79 -0.23 4.62
CA PHE A 174 4.71 0.74 4.73
C PHE A 174 3.51 0.24 3.93
N ASN A 175 2.30 0.47 4.45
CA ASN A 175 1.07 0.18 3.72
C ASN A 175 0.24 1.44 3.53
N MET A 176 -0.42 1.54 2.39
CA MET A 176 -1.43 2.54 2.10
C MET A 176 -2.56 1.92 1.28
N GLN A 177 -3.78 2.21 1.63
CA GLN A 177 -4.96 1.85 0.85
C GLN A 177 -5.56 3.12 0.22
N LEU A 178 -6.37 2.94 -0.82
CA LEU A 178 -6.95 4.06 -1.56
C LEU A 178 -7.75 5.01 -0.66
N TYR A 179 -8.52 4.47 0.31
CA TYR A 179 -9.27 5.31 1.25
C TYR A 179 -8.34 6.15 2.15
N ASP A 180 -7.16 5.63 2.52
CA ASP A 180 -6.16 6.39 3.29
C ASP A 180 -5.62 7.56 2.48
N LEU A 181 -5.29 7.31 1.20
CA LEU A 181 -4.83 8.36 0.29
C LEU A 181 -5.89 9.45 0.12
N ILE A 182 -7.14 9.08 -0.13
CA ILE A 182 -8.26 10.03 -0.26
C ILE A 182 -8.44 10.85 1.02
N ASN A 183 -8.37 10.21 2.19
CA ASN A 183 -8.46 10.90 3.48
C ASN A 183 -7.29 11.87 3.71
N ARG A 184 -6.08 11.49 3.28
CA ARG A 184 -4.91 12.37 3.36
C ARG A 184 -5.00 13.55 2.38
N TYR A 185 -5.44 13.29 1.16
CA TYR A 185 -5.67 14.34 0.17
C TYR A 185 -6.68 15.40 0.63
N ASN A 186 -7.71 14.99 1.37
CA ASN A 186 -8.71 15.87 1.96
C ASN A 186 -8.27 16.51 3.29
N SER A 187 -7.06 16.18 3.78
CA SER A 187 -6.52 16.79 5.00
C SER A 187 -5.95 18.20 4.73
N SER A 188 -5.69 18.94 5.81
CA SER A 188 -5.15 20.31 5.73
C SER A 188 -3.78 20.40 5.08
N THR A 189 -2.91 19.41 5.28
CA THR A 189 -1.53 19.39 4.74
C THR A 189 -1.42 18.67 3.42
N LYS A 190 -2.31 17.71 3.15
CA LYS A 190 -2.27 16.81 1.99
C LYS A 190 -0.98 15.98 1.90
N ASP A 191 -0.28 15.83 3.02
CA ASP A 191 0.98 15.11 3.12
C ASP A 191 0.75 13.66 3.53
N PHE A 192 1.49 12.75 2.95
CA PHE A 192 1.38 11.32 3.22
C PHE A 192 2.67 10.57 2.86
N ALA A 193 2.68 9.28 3.19
CA ALA A 193 3.70 8.33 2.77
C ALA A 193 3.04 7.17 2.03
N MET A 194 3.78 6.52 1.12
CA MET A 194 3.29 5.43 0.28
C MET A 194 4.38 4.37 0.09
N PRO A 195 4.06 3.07 0.03
CA PRO A 195 5.08 2.07 -0.31
C PRO A 195 5.67 2.36 -1.69
N LEU A 196 6.98 2.18 -1.82
CA LEU A 196 7.71 2.40 -3.06
C LEU A 196 8.18 1.07 -3.62
N LEU A 197 7.81 0.78 -4.86
CA LEU A 197 8.10 -0.46 -5.56
C LEU A 197 9.22 -0.26 -6.59
N SER A 198 10.04 -1.29 -6.75
CA SER A 198 11.02 -1.38 -7.84
C SER A 198 11.12 -2.80 -8.39
N VAL A 199 11.59 -2.92 -9.63
CA VAL A 199 11.99 -4.21 -10.19
C VAL A 199 13.45 -4.43 -9.87
N LYS A 200 13.77 -5.57 -9.27
CA LYS A 200 15.13 -6.05 -9.03
C LYS A 200 15.41 -7.22 -9.94
N GLU A 201 16.62 -7.24 -10.51
CA GLU A 201 17.10 -8.37 -11.31
C GLU A 201 18.37 -8.93 -10.67
N GLU A 202 18.34 -10.21 -10.31
CA GLU A 202 19.47 -10.96 -9.78
C GLU A 202 19.57 -12.29 -10.50
N ASN A 203 20.76 -12.62 -11.01
CA ASN A 203 21.05 -13.89 -11.72
C ASN A 203 20.09 -14.19 -12.89
N GLY A 204 19.54 -13.17 -13.53
CA GLY A 204 18.58 -13.31 -14.63
C GLY A 204 17.12 -13.52 -14.19
N GLU A 205 16.87 -13.56 -12.91
CA GLU A 205 15.51 -13.59 -12.33
C GLU A 205 15.06 -12.18 -11.92
N LYS A 206 13.84 -11.82 -12.28
CA LYS A 206 13.25 -10.55 -11.88
C LYS A 206 12.28 -10.75 -10.74
N SER A 207 12.33 -9.83 -9.81
CA SER A 207 11.37 -9.73 -8.69
C SER A 207 10.86 -8.30 -8.56
N VAL A 208 9.64 -8.14 -8.06
CA VAL A 208 9.13 -6.85 -7.60
C VAL A 208 9.37 -6.76 -6.10
N GLU A 209 10.08 -5.73 -5.68
CA GLU A 209 10.36 -5.52 -4.25
C GLU A 209 9.82 -4.17 -3.77
N ILE A 210 9.50 -4.13 -2.47
CA ILE A 210 9.25 -2.88 -1.76
C ILE A 210 10.62 -2.30 -1.43
N SER A 211 11.05 -1.27 -2.15
CA SER A 211 12.40 -0.70 -2.04
C SER A 211 12.53 0.31 -0.89
N GLY A 212 11.40 0.73 -0.30
CA GLY A 212 11.32 1.70 0.78
C GLY A 212 9.96 2.36 0.85
N THR A 213 9.93 3.60 1.33
CA THR A 213 8.71 4.41 1.43
C THR A 213 8.93 5.75 0.76
N ALA A 214 8.02 6.12 -0.14
CA ALA A 214 7.96 7.44 -0.76
C ALA A 214 7.24 8.43 0.17
N LEU A 215 7.81 9.60 0.34
CA LEU A 215 7.25 10.70 1.11
C LEU A 215 6.69 11.77 0.18
N PHE A 216 5.56 12.36 0.55
CA PHE A 216 4.86 13.36 -0.25
C PHE A 216 4.61 14.63 0.58
N ASN A 217 4.68 15.77 -0.10
CA ASN A 217 4.22 17.05 0.39
C ASN A 217 3.23 17.63 -0.62
N SER A 218 2.02 17.98 -0.17
CA SER A 218 0.97 18.51 -1.03
C SER A 218 0.75 17.69 -2.31
N THR A 219 0.76 16.36 -2.17
CA THR A 219 0.61 15.39 -3.28
C THR A 219 1.81 15.25 -4.23
N LYS A 220 2.92 15.91 -3.97
CA LYS A 220 4.14 15.78 -4.79
C LYS A 220 5.19 14.94 -4.06
N TYR A 221 5.80 14.03 -4.80
CA TYR A 221 6.93 13.24 -4.32
C TYR A 221 8.06 14.14 -3.82
N ARG A 222 8.64 13.79 -2.70
CA ARG A 222 9.76 14.51 -2.09
C ARG A 222 11.01 13.68 -1.96
N GLU A 223 10.89 12.53 -1.33
CA GLU A 223 12.05 11.72 -1.00
C GLU A 223 11.67 10.26 -0.77
N LYS A 224 12.64 9.37 -0.92
CA LYS A 224 12.59 7.97 -0.52
C LYS A 224 13.26 7.78 0.83
N ILE A 225 12.58 7.16 1.77
CA ILE A 225 13.23 6.65 2.99
C ILE A 225 13.47 5.14 2.89
N SER A 226 14.55 4.69 3.52
CA SER A 226 14.91 3.26 3.56
C SER A 226 13.90 2.44 4.36
N LYS A 227 13.95 1.12 4.19
CA LYS A 227 13.14 0.16 4.97
C LYS A 227 13.35 0.33 6.48
N ASP A 228 14.58 0.56 6.93
CA ASP A 228 14.87 0.77 8.36
C ASP A 228 14.22 2.05 8.89
N LYS A 229 14.30 3.16 8.14
CA LYS A 229 13.59 4.40 8.51
C LYS A 229 12.08 4.23 8.45
N THR A 230 11.56 3.36 7.57
CA THR A 230 10.13 3.02 7.50
C THR A 230 9.63 2.40 8.80
N ALA A 231 10.43 1.56 9.48
CA ALA A 231 10.04 1.02 10.78
C ALA A 231 9.76 2.12 11.81
N PHE A 232 10.61 3.16 11.87
CA PHE A 232 10.39 4.29 12.77
C PHE A 232 9.21 5.17 12.34
N LEU A 233 8.96 5.29 11.03
CA LEU A 233 7.75 5.94 10.54
C LEU A 233 6.50 5.20 11.00
N ASN A 234 6.46 3.87 10.88
CA ASN A 234 5.35 3.04 11.34
C ASN A 234 5.18 3.08 12.87
N ILE A 235 6.27 3.16 13.64
CA ILE A 235 6.20 3.44 15.09
C ILE A 235 5.47 4.76 15.35
N LEU A 236 5.82 5.82 14.63
CA LEU A 236 5.15 7.12 14.76
C LEU A 236 3.68 7.09 14.34
N TYR A 237 3.31 6.21 13.41
CA TYR A 237 1.91 6.01 12.98
C TYR A 237 1.08 5.15 13.96
N ASP A 238 1.71 4.53 14.97
CA ASP A 238 1.06 3.53 15.83
C ASP A 238 0.60 2.28 15.04
N LYS A 239 1.41 1.86 14.06
CA LYS A 239 1.11 0.75 13.13
C LYS A 239 2.06 -0.45 13.30
N VAL A 240 2.71 -0.61 14.45
CA VAL A 240 3.65 -1.71 14.68
C VAL A 240 3.04 -2.75 15.58
N ASN A 241 2.75 -3.92 15.01
CA ASN A 241 2.28 -5.10 15.75
C ASN A 241 3.39 -6.14 15.92
N ASN A 242 4.32 -6.21 14.95
CA ASN A 242 5.44 -7.14 14.98
C ASN A 242 6.59 -6.56 14.14
N THR A 243 7.82 -6.63 14.61
CA THR A 243 9.02 -6.30 13.82
C THR A 243 10.29 -6.68 14.57
N ALA A 244 11.39 -6.85 13.84
CA ALA A 244 12.71 -7.02 14.42
C ALA A 244 13.44 -5.67 14.46
N LEU A 245 14.05 -5.33 15.61
CA LEU A 245 14.95 -4.20 15.76
C LEU A 245 16.30 -4.70 16.29
N ALA A 246 17.39 -4.27 15.65
CA ALA A 246 18.75 -4.59 16.08
C ALA A 246 19.53 -3.31 16.37
N TYR A 247 20.25 -3.27 17.49
CA TYR A 247 21.06 -2.11 17.90
C TYR A 247 22.25 -2.55 18.77
N ASP A 248 23.24 -1.67 18.87
CA ASP A 248 24.38 -1.86 19.73
C ASP A 248 23.99 -1.45 21.17
N TYR A 249 24.25 -2.31 22.16
CA TYR A 249 23.97 -2.02 23.56
C TYR A 249 25.21 -1.90 24.44
N GLU A 250 26.33 -2.47 23.98
CA GLU A 250 27.68 -2.32 24.53
C GLU A 250 28.72 -2.37 23.40
N ASP A 251 29.96 -2.03 23.68
CA ASP A 251 31.05 -2.13 22.69
C ASP A 251 31.14 -3.54 22.08
N ASN A 252 31.01 -3.60 20.75
CA ASN A 252 31.02 -4.84 19.95
C ASN A 252 29.91 -5.85 20.27
N LYS A 253 28.86 -5.46 21.00
CA LYS A 253 27.72 -6.33 21.28
C LYS A 253 26.44 -5.74 20.68
N LYS A 254 25.78 -6.56 19.88
CA LYS A 254 24.46 -6.26 19.29
C LYS A 254 23.38 -7.10 19.94
N VAL A 255 22.22 -6.52 20.07
CA VAL A 255 21.01 -7.22 20.44
C VAL A 255 19.98 -7.09 19.34
N SER A 256 19.28 -8.18 19.07
CA SER A 256 18.10 -8.21 18.22
C SER A 256 16.87 -8.45 19.09
N LEU A 257 15.92 -7.55 19.02
CA LEU A 257 14.64 -7.65 19.70
C LEU A 257 13.53 -8.03 18.70
N ASN A 258 12.65 -8.91 19.12
CA ASN A 258 11.36 -9.09 18.49
C ASN A 258 10.34 -8.20 19.20
N ILE A 259 9.87 -7.14 18.53
CA ILE A 259 8.81 -6.28 19.05
C ILE A 259 7.48 -7.01 18.89
N VAL A 260 6.81 -7.29 19.99
CA VAL A 260 5.53 -8.02 20.00
C VAL A 260 4.35 -7.06 19.94
N ASN A 261 4.52 -5.87 20.49
CA ASN A 261 3.48 -4.84 20.50
C ASN A 261 4.10 -3.45 20.67
N SER A 262 3.51 -2.46 20.04
CA SER A 262 3.88 -1.06 20.19
C SER A 262 2.64 -0.19 20.29
N LYS A 263 2.72 0.84 21.14
CA LYS A 263 1.68 1.87 21.29
C LYS A 263 2.31 3.25 21.30
N THR A 264 1.86 4.11 20.39
CA THR A 264 2.33 5.48 20.25
C THR A 264 1.22 6.47 20.57
N GLU A 265 1.45 7.31 21.58
CA GLU A 265 0.58 8.43 21.96
C GLU A 265 1.22 9.75 21.52
N ARG A 266 0.45 10.60 20.87
CA ARG A 266 0.87 11.91 20.36
C ARG A 266 0.02 13.00 21.01
N ASN A 267 0.63 13.85 21.82
CA ASN A 267 -0.06 14.92 22.54
C ASN A 267 0.50 16.28 22.08
N LEU A 268 -0.39 17.22 21.81
CA LEU A 268 -0.09 18.60 21.46
C LEU A 268 -0.37 19.50 22.67
N THR A 269 0.54 20.43 22.94
CA THR A 269 0.32 21.55 23.86
C THR A 269 0.83 22.83 23.22
N LEU A 270 0.10 23.94 23.38
CA LEU A 270 0.58 25.27 22.99
C LEU A 270 1.26 25.94 24.17
N LYS A 271 2.53 26.37 24.01
CA LYS A 271 3.24 27.16 24.97
C LYS A 271 3.61 28.50 24.33
N ASN A 272 3.04 29.59 24.83
CA ASN A 272 3.22 30.94 24.27
C ASN A 272 2.91 31.00 22.75
N GLY A 273 1.89 30.30 22.32
CA GLY A 273 1.51 30.21 20.90
C GLY A 273 2.39 29.27 20.05
N VAL A 274 3.38 28.59 20.61
CA VAL A 274 4.25 27.66 19.90
C VAL A 274 3.76 26.19 20.13
N PRO A 275 3.54 25.40 19.08
CA PRO A 275 3.17 24.00 19.22
C PRO A 275 4.31 23.17 19.80
N HIS A 276 4.02 22.41 20.84
CA HIS A 276 4.92 21.45 21.44
C HIS A 276 4.29 20.06 21.37
N PHE A 277 4.96 19.12 20.69
CA PHE A 277 4.53 17.74 20.58
C PHE A 277 5.26 16.87 21.60
N LYS A 278 4.49 16.10 22.37
CA LYS A 278 5.01 15.04 23.22
C LYS A 278 4.60 13.70 22.63
N ILE A 279 5.57 12.95 22.11
CA ILE A 279 5.38 11.62 21.55
C ILE A 279 5.86 10.61 22.60
N LYS A 280 5.00 9.68 22.98
CA LYS A 280 5.30 8.63 23.94
C LYS A 280 5.10 7.28 23.26
N VAL A 281 6.18 6.50 23.19
CA VAL A 281 6.17 5.14 22.62
C VAL A 281 6.32 4.14 23.77
N LYS A 282 5.43 3.15 23.80
CA LYS A 282 5.51 2.01 24.71
C LYS A 282 5.64 0.76 23.85
N MET A 283 6.60 -0.09 24.16
CA MET A 283 6.83 -1.33 23.43
C MET A 283 6.96 -2.51 24.38
N GLN A 284 6.50 -3.67 23.92
CA GLN A 284 6.79 -4.97 24.50
C GLN A 284 7.67 -5.71 23.51
N ALA A 285 8.78 -6.24 23.99
CA ALA A 285 9.75 -6.91 23.14
C ALA A 285 10.36 -8.12 23.85
N ASP A 286 10.69 -9.14 23.05
CA ASP A 286 11.47 -10.30 23.48
C ASP A 286 12.89 -10.20 22.92
N ILE A 287 13.88 -10.64 23.69
CA ILE A 287 15.26 -10.72 23.21
C ILE A 287 15.37 -11.97 22.33
N SER A 288 15.62 -11.78 21.04
CA SER A 288 15.76 -12.88 20.08
C SER A 288 17.20 -13.32 19.92
N GLU A 289 18.17 -12.38 20.00
CA GLU A 289 19.58 -12.68 19.82
C GLU A 289 20.45 -11.65 20.54
N ILE A 290 21.56 -12.12 21.10
CA ILE A 290 22.66 -11.28 21.60
C ILE A 290 23.94 -11.77 20.92
N SER A 291 24.59 -10.92 20.10
CA SER A 291 25.86 -11.23 19.44
C SER A 291 27.04 -10.71 20.26
N GLY A 292 28.24 -11.28 20.03
CA GLY A 292 29.47 -10.79 20.64
C GLY A 292 29.93 -11.54 21.90
N GLY A 293 29.45 -12.77 22.11
CA GLY A 293 29.90 -13.66 23.20
C GLY A 293 28.84 -13.85 24.28
N VAL A 294 28.39 -15.07 24.45
CA VAL A 294 27.17 -15.40 25.17
C VAL A 294 27.46 -16.08 26.48
N SER A 295 26.97 -15.51 27.56
CA SER A 295 26.47 -16.29 28.68
C SER A 295 25.09 -16.84 28.32
N THR A 296 24.82 -18.11 28.47
CA THR A 296 23.52 -18.76 28.28
C THR A 296 22.46 -18.27 29.30
N LYS A 297 22.86 -17.41 30.23
CA LYS A 297 21.97 -16.75 31.21
C LYS A 297 22.14 -15.27 31.11
N THR A 298 21.12 -14.59 30.62
CA THR A 298 21.03 -13.13 30.66
C THR A 298 20.72 -12.71 32.11
N GLU A 299 21.65 -12.01 32.75
CA GLU A 299 21.43 -11.48 34.09
C GLU A 299 20.44 -10.31 34.08
N THR A 300 19.78 -10.05 35.19
CA THR A 300 18.81 -8.92 35.30
C THR A 300 19.46 -7.58 34.97
N GLN A 301 20.75 -7.41 35.30
CA GLN A 301 21.50 -6.18 34.95
C GLN A 301 21.71 -6.01 33.44
N ASP A 302 21.89 -7.11 32.69
CA ASP A 302 22.02 -7.06 31.23
C ASP A 302 20.69 -6.68 30.59
N ILE A 303 19.56 -7.15 31.10
CA ILE A 303 18.22 -6.77 30.64
C ILE A 303 18.00 -5.25 30.76
N GLU A 304 18.35 -4.67 31.90
CA GLU A 304 18.19 -3.21 32.11
C GLU A 304 19.11 -2.38 31.20
N ARG A 305 20.34 -2.87 30.92
CA ARG A 305 21.26 -2.22 29.96
C ARG A 305 20.71 -2.30 28.53
N ILE A 306 20.28 -3.47 28.11
CA ILE A 306 19.65 -3.69 26.79
C ILE A 306 18.43 -2.76 26.64
N LYS A 307 17.55 -2.72 27.63
CA LYS A 307 16.37 -1.87 27.65
C LYS A 307 16.75 -0.38 27.52
N SER A 308 17.67 0.10 28.37
CA SER A 308 18.11 1.51 28.34
C SER A 308 18.76 1.90 27.00
N ALA A 309 19.57 1.01 26.42
CA ALA A 309 20.16 1.22 25.09
C ALA A 309 19.10 1.26 24.01
N GLY A 310 18.10 0.35 24.06
CA GLY A 310 16.99 0.31 23.13
C GLY A 310 16.10 1.55 23.17
N GLU A 311 15.77 2.04 24.37
CA GLU A 311 15.03 3.29 24.56
C GLU A 311 15.76 4.46 23.91
N LYS A 312 17.06 4.60 24.13
CA LYS A 312 17.90 5.65 23.52
C LYS A 312 18.01 5.49 22.00
N TYR A 313 18.16 4.26 21.51
CA TYR A 313 18.23 4.00 20.08
C TYR A 313 16.94 4.41 19.38
N ILE A 314 15.77 3.95 19.86
CA ILE A 314 14.47 4.28 19.29
C ILE A 314 14.20 5.79 19.37
N GLU A 315 14.51 6.43 20.50
CA GLU A 315 14.38 7.88 20.66
C GLU A 315 15.24 8.65 19.65
N ASN A 316 16.51 8.28 19.50
CA ASN A 316 17.44 8.94 18.60
C ASN A 316 17.02 8.77 17.13
N GLU A 317 16.70 7.54 16.69
CA GLU A 317 16.30 7.30 15.30
C GLU A 317 14.96 7.98 14.97
N THR A 318 14.01 7.97 15.90
CA THR A 318 12.74 8.69 15.75
C THR A 318 12.96 10.20 15.64
N LYS A 319 13.84 10.79 16.47
CA LYS A 319 14.19 12.21 16.39
C LYS A 319 14.89 12.57 15.08
N LYS A 320 15.83 11.74 14.62
CA LYS A 320 16.49 11.92 13.32
C LYS A 320 15.47 11.90 12.19
N LEU A 321 14.56 10.92 12.19
CA LEU A 321 13.51 10.84 11.18
C LEU A 321 12.61 12.07 11.20
N LEU A 322 12.10 12.48 12.36
CA LEU A 322 11.28 13.70 12.49
C LEU A 322 12.01 14.94 11.99
N ASN A 323 13.31 15.08 12.33
CA ASN A 323 14.11 16.20 11.83
C ASN A 323 14.20 16.20 10.30
N SER A 324 14.48 15.03 9.69
CA SER A 324 14.52 14.92 8.23
C SER A 324 13.15 15.21 7.60
N LEU A 325 12.05 14.69 8.17
CA LEU A 325 10.70 14.92 7.64
C LEU A 325 10.36 16.42 7.59
N TYR A 326 10.59 17.16 8.66
CA TYR A 326 10.13 18.55 8.76
C TYR A 326 11.15 19.57 8.25
N ASN A 327 12.45 19.35 8.43
CA ASN A 327 13.48 20.34 8.08
C ASN A 327 14.15 20.09 6.72
N GLU A 328 14.21 18.83 6.26
CA GLU A 328 14.86 18.47 5.00
C GLU A 328 13.83 18.23 3.89
N TYR A 329 12.81 17.40 4.16
CA TYR A 329 11.85 16.97 3.15
C TYR A 329 10.58 17.83 3.11
N ASN A 330 10.39 18.67 4.13
CA ASN A 330 9.21 19.53 4.29
C ASN A 330 7.90 18.73 4.13
N SER A 331 7.80 17.59 4.81
CA SER A 331 6.67 16.66 4.72
C SER A 331 6.09 16.34 6.10
N ASP A 332 4.82 16.66 6.30
CA ASP A 332 4.04 16.22 7.47
C ASP A 332 3.46 14.82 7.28
N SER A 333 4.25 13.89 6.73
CA SER A 333 3.80 12.51 6.51
C SER A 333 3.29 11.85 7.79
N VAL A 334 3.80 12.22 8.95
CA VAL A 334 3.33 11.74 10.27
C VAL A 334 1.98 12.33 10.68
N GLY A 335 1.65 13.53 10.18
CA GLY A 335 0.39 14.23 10.45
C GLY A 335 0.38 14.99 11.78
N LEU A 336 1.50 15.57 12.22
CA LEU A 336 1.55 16.42 13.41
C LEU A 336 0.86 17.78 13.18
N ALA A 337 1.01 18.38 11.99
CA ALA A 337 0.28 19.59 11.63
C ALA A 337 -1.24 19.34 11.58
N ARG A 338 -1.67 18.15 11.19
CA ARG A 338 -3.09 17.75 11.30
C ARG A 338 -3.58 17.76 12.76
N LEU A 339 -2.74 17.36 13.73
CA LEU A 339 -3.11 17.44 15.14
C LEU A 339 -3.32 18.91 15.59
N ILE A 340 -2.52 19.85 15.09
CA ILE A 340 -2.74 21.29 15.33
C ILE A 340 -4.10 21.70 14.75
N TYR A 341 -4.39 21.32 13.52
CA TYR A 341 -5.66 21.66 12.86
C TYR A 341 -6.89 21.13 13.60
N ILE A 342 -6.81 19.92 14.14
CA ILE A 342 -7.93 19.28 14.86
C ILE A 342 -8.15 19.92 16.24
N ASN A 343 -7.06 20.17 16.99
CA ASN A 343 -7.13 20.59 18.38
C ASN A 343 -7.15 22.12 18.53
N GLU A 344 -6.51 22.84 17.58
CA GLU A 344 -6.28 24.28 17.67
C GLU A 344 -6.62 24.97 16.32
N LYS A 345 -7.85 24.79 15.88
CA LYS A 345 -8.33 25.24 14.56
C LYS A 345 -8.09 26.72 14.29
N TYR A 346 -8.17 27.56 15.34
CA TYR A 346 -7.92 29.00 15.22
C TYR A 346 -6.42 29.31 15.01
N PHE A 347 -5.54 28.59 15.69
CA PHE A 347 -4.09 28.74 15.51
C PHE A 347 -3.67 28.40 14.08
N PHE A 348 -4.18 27.29 13.52
CA PHE A 348 -3.82 26.85 12.18
C PHE A 348 -4.29 27.81 11.07
N LYS A 349 -5.39 28.57 11.32
CA LYS A 349 -5.92 29.55 10.33
C LYS A 349 -5.17 30.88 10.35
N SER A 350 -4.44 31.19 11.41
CA SER A 350 -3.71 32.45 11.59
C SER A 350 -2.23 32.38 11.23
N ASN A 351 -1.69 31.21 11.02
CA ASN A 351 -0.30 30.90 10.63
C ASN A 351 -0.29 29.96 9.42
#